data_36bc216c53cb2774e753506fae3fcc1c
#
_entry.id   36bc216c53cb2774e753506fae3fcc1c
#
_cell.length_a   1.000
_cell.length_b   1.000
_cell.length_c   1.000
_cell.angle_alpha   90.00
_cell.angle_beta   90.00
_cell.angle_gamma   90.00
#
_symmetry.space_group_name_H-M   'P 1'
#
loop_
_entity.id
_entity.type
_entity.pdbx_description
1 polymer ?
#
loop_
_entity_poly.entity_id
_entity_poly.type
_entity_poly.pdbx_seq_one_letter_code
_entity_poly.pdbx_strand_id
1 'polypeptide(L)'
;MADVSFDFSGFEELEERLDRISGEELLKVKEDSVKELASVYLRNAKENTPVLGTQTKKLANGTVISTNSEYMRRSWDAGDLESTQKETKIKVYNGASYAAFVNDGHRQHKGQFVPILGKRLVKGWVEGLHITDKAENAVKRKSKSILKSNIERALRRYSE
;
A
#
# COMPACT_ATOMS: atom_id res chain seq x y z
N MET A 1 -11.21 0.85 1.24
CA MET A 1 -10.16 0.00 1.84
C MET A 1 -9.73 -0.97 0.76
N ALA A 2 -8.47 -1.00 0.41
CA ALA A 2 -7.98 -1.98 -0.57
C ALA A 2 -7.55 -3.22 0.22
N ASP A 3 -8.33 -4.30 0.13
CA ASP A 3 -7.91 -5.62 0.56
C ASP A 3 -7.05 -6.21 -0.57
N VAL A 4 -5.76 -6.40 -0.32
CA VAL A 4 -4.87 -7.02 -1.29
C VAL A 4 -4.88 -8.52 -1.04
N SER A 5 -5.56 -9.27 -1.90
CA SER A 5 -5.46 -10.73 -1.97
C SER A 5 -4.52 -11.13 -3.10
N PHE A 6 -3.66 -12.11 -2.85
CA PHE A 6 -2.76 -12.65 -3.86
C PHE A 6 -3.28 -14.01 -4.31
N ASP A 7 -3.53 -14.14 -5.63
CA ASP A 7 -3.88 -15.40 -6.27
C ASP A 7 -2.59 -16.12 -6.70
N PHE A 8 -2.39 -17.32 -6.18
CA PHE A 8 -1.25 -18.19 -6.46
C PHE A 8 -1.58 -19.34 -7.42
N SER A 9 -2.74 -19.29 -8.10
CA SER A 9 -3.26 -20.38 -8.95
C SER A 9 -2.44 -20.70 -10.24
N GLY A 10 -1.36 -19.98 -10.50
CA GLY A 10 -0.53 -20.21 -11.70
C GLY A 10 0.80 -20.93 -11.45
N PHE A 11 0.96 -21.62 -10.32
CA PHE A 11 2.26 -22.18 -9.92
C PHE A 11 2.31 -23.71 -9.91
N GLU A 12 1.63 -24.37 -10.83
CA GLU A 12 1.59 -25.85 -10.92
C GLU A 12 2.98 -26.51 -10.97
N GLU A 13 3.95 -25.91 -11.69
CA GLU A 13 5.35 -26.40 -11.69
C GLU A 13 6.05 -26.28 -10.31
N LEU A 14 5.54 -25.44 -9.45
CA LEU A 14 6.05 -25.24 -8.10
C LEU A 14 5.41 -26.21 -7.09
N GLU A 15 4.19 -26.70 -7.33
CA GLU A 15 3.54 -27.67 -6.48
C GLU A 15 4.34 -28.97 -6.37
N GLU A 16 4.86 -29.51 -7.47
CA GLU A 16 5.70 -30.72 -7.44
C GLU A 16 6.98 -30.57 -6.61
N ARG A 17 7.52 -29.35 -6.54
CA ARG A 17 8.68 -29.06 -5.68
C ARG A 17 8.27 -28.78 -4.24
N LEU A 18 7.05 -28.28 -4.02
CA LEU A 18 6.48 -27.99 -2.71
C LEU A 18 6.09 -29.26 -1.95
N ASP A 19 5.76 -30.36 -2.64
CA ASP A 19 5.48 -31.67 -2.02
C ASP A 19 6.67 -32.25 -1.24
N ARG A 20 7.87 -31.72 -1.47
CA ARG A 20 9.08 -32.06 -0.73
C ARG A 20 9.31 -31.23 0.54
N ILE A 21 8.52 -30.18 0.70
CA ILE A 21 8.63 -29.24 1.83
C ILE A 21 7.55 -29.60 2.85
N SER A 22 7.88 -29.63 4.14
CA SER A 22 6.88 -29.88 5.20
C SER A 22 5.80 -28.78 5.17
N GLY A 23 4.57 -29.13 5.63
CA GLY A 23 3.46 -28.18 5.68
C GLY A 23 3.78 -26.90 6.48
N GLU A 24 4.59 -27.00 7.53
CA GLU A 24 5.03 -25.87 8.35
C GLU A 24 5.97 -24.93 7.57
N GLU A 25 6.90 -25.50 6.80
CA GLU A 25 7.84 -24.72 6.00
C GLU A 25 7.11 -24.02 4.83
N LEU A 26 6.14 -24.70 4.22
CA LEU A 26 5.30 -24.10 3.19
C LEU A 26 4.52 -22.90 3.75
N LEU A 27 3.98 -23.02 4.96
CA LEU A 27 3.30 -21.93 5.64
C LEU A 27 4.25 -20.75 5.85
N LYS A 28 5.47 -21.02 6.30
CA LYS A 28 6.51 -19.99 6.48
C LYS A 28 6.89 -19.30 5.16
N VAL A 29 7.02 -20.05 4.07
CA VAL A 29 7.24 -19.46 2.73
C VAL A 29 6.12 -18.51 2.33
N LYS A 30 4.85 -18.91 2.57
CA LYS A 30 3.69 -18.03 2.32
C LYS A 30 3.76 -16.77 3.16
N GLU A 31 4.01 -16.89 4.46
CA GLU A 31 4.11 -15.77 5.39
C GLU A 31 5.21 -14.78 5.01
N ASP A 32 6.42 -15.29 4.74
CA ASP A 32 7.55 -14.46 4.32
C ASP A 32 7.27 -13.76 3.00
N SER A 33 6.67 -14.47 2.04
CA SER A 33 6.29 -13.89 0.75
C SER A 33 5.25 -12.78 0.90
N VAL A 34 4.22 -12.98 1.70
CA VAL A 34 3.18 -11.96 1.94
C VAL A 34 3.75 -10.75 2.67
N LYS A 35 4.64 -10.93 3.65
CA LYS A 35 5.35 -9.82 4.33
C LYS A 35 6.22 -9.00 3.35
N GLU A 36 6.98 -9.68 2.48
CA GLU A 36 7.79 -8.99 1.47
C GLU A 36 6.93 -8.23 0.47
N LEU A 37 5.81 -8.82 0.01
CA LEU A 37 4.87 -8.16 -0.89
C LEU A 37 4.18 -6.95 -0.24
N ALA A 38 3.79 -7.06 1.03
CA ALA A 38 3.27 -5.93 1.80
C ALA A 38 4.30 -4.79 1.91
N SER A 39 5.58 -5.13 2.09
CA SER A 39 6.67 -4.15 2.11
C SER A 39 6.86 -3.45 0.75
N VAL A 40 6.71 -4.18 -0.36
CA VAL A 40 6.73 -3.62 -1.72
C VAL A 40 5.55 -2.66 -1.90
N TYR A 41 4.36 -3.06 -1.47
CA TYR A 41 3.16 -2.21 -1.53
C TYR A 41 3.36 -0.93 -0.74
N LEU A 42 3.73 -1.03 0.55
CA LEU A 42 3.96 0.12 1.44
C LEU A 42 4.98 1.11 0.86
N ARG A 43 6.10 0.59 0.35
CA ARG A 43 7.13 1.44 -0.29
C ARG A 43 6.54 2.22 -1.44
N ASN A 44 5.89 1.53 -2.39
CA ASN A 44 5.30 2.18 -3.56
C ASN A 44 4.18 3.15 -3.19
N ALA A 45 3.32 2.80 -2.23
CA ALA A 45 2.27 3.67 -1.73
C ALA A 45 2.86 4.96 -1.12
N LYS A 46 3.89 4.83 -0.28
CA LYS A 46 4.59 5.98 0.32
C LYS A 46 5.29 6.85 -0.73
N GLU A 47 5.96 6.24 -1.71
CA GLU A 47 6.64 6.96 -2.80
C GLU A 47 5.68 7.75 -3.69
N ASN A 48 4.50 7.17 -3.98
CA ASN A 48 3.47 7.81 -4.79
C ASN A 48 2.57 8.78 -4.01
N THR A 49 2.67 8.82 -2.67
CA THR A 49 1.94 9.77 -1.85
C THR A 49 2.63 11.14 -1.89
N PRO A 50 1.95 12.19 -2.36
CA PRO A 50 2.56 13.50 -2.50
C PRO A 50 2.93 14.11 -1.14
N VAL A 51 3.99 14.88 -1.11
CA VAL A 51 4.42 15.70 0.02
C VAL A 51 4.55 17.13 -0.45
N LEU A 52 3.70 18.01 0.07
CA LEU A 52 3.70 19.43 -0.29
C LEU A 52 4.67 20.28 0.56
N GLY A 53 5.42 19.66 1.46
CA GLY A 53 6.25 20.36 2.44
C GLY A 53 5.40 21.04 3.53
N THR A 54 6.05 21.60 4.53
CA THR A 54 5.38 22.37 5.57
C THR A 54 4.99 23.73 5.02
N GLN A 55 3.69 23.96 4.82
CA GLN A 55 3.18 25.29 4.46
C GLN A 55 2.69 25.98 5.73
N THR A 56 3.27 27.14 6.00
CA THR A 56 2.88 27.97 7.13
C THR A 56 2.15 29.20 6.62
N LYS A 57 0.90 29.40 7.02
CA LYS A 57 0.13 30.60 6.68
C LYS A 57 -0.30 31.34 7.95
N LYS A 58 0.04 32.61 8.02
CA LYS A 58 -0.46 33.49 9.07
C LYS A 58 -1.81 34.07 8.65
N LEU A 59 -2.83 33.84 9.45
CA LEU A 59 -4.15 34.42 9.25
C LEU A 59 -4.19 35.88 9.72
N ALA A 60 -5.19 36.64 9.27
CA ALA A 60 -5.36 38.06 9.62
C ALA A 60 -5.54 38.29 11.15
N ASN A 61 -6.03 37.29 11.88
CA ASN A 61 -6.16 37.32 13.34
C ASN A 61 -4.85 36.96 14.10
N GLY A 62 -3.73 36.82 13.39
CA GLY A 62 -2.43 36.47 13.98
C GLY A 62 -2.19 34.97 14.18
N THR A 63 -3.20 34.11 13.97
CA THR A 63 -3.06 32.65 14.11
C THR A 63 -2.17 32.11 13.00
N VAL A 64 -1.19 31.29 13.38
CA VAL A 64 -0.30 30.59 12.45
C VAL A 64 -0.83 29.18 12.22
N ILE A 65 -1.22 28.84 11.00
CA ILE A 65 -1.59 27.50 10.62
C ILE A 65 -0.41 26.87 9.89
N SER A 66 0.10 25.77 10.43
CA SER A 66 1.11 24.94 9.79
C SER A 66 0.44 23.63 9.32
N THR A 67 0.48 23.38 8.03
CA THR A 67 0.01 22.13 7.44
C THR A 67 1.21 21.24 7.17
N ASN A 68 1.29 20.11 7.87
CA ASN A 68 2.28 19.07 7.59
C ASN A 68 1.71 18.09 6.56
N SER A 69 2.16 18.21 5.34
CA SER A 69 1.66 17.38 4.23
C SER A 69 2.24 15.96 4.20
N GLU A 70 3.16 15.62 5.11
CA GLU A 70 3.69 14.26 5.22
C GLU A 70 2.77 13.31 5.98
N TYR A 71 1.72 13.81 6.62
CA TYR A 71 0.83 13.00 7.46
C TYR A 71 0.26 11.79 6.69
N MET A 72 -0.28 11.99 5.49
CA MET A 72 -0.80 10.89 4.68
C MET A 72 0.30 9.86 4.32
N ARG A 73 1.50 10.33 3.96
CA ARG A 73 2.62 9.43 3.64
C ARG A 73 3.02 8.58 4.85
N ARG A 74 3.04 9.17 6.05
CA ARG A 74 3.39 8.47 7.29
C ARG A 74 2.28 7.56 7.79
N SER A 75 1.03 7.83 7.40
CA SER A 75 -0.15 7.07 7.81
C SER A 75 -0.36 5.77 7.04
N TRP A 76 0.51 5.42 6.11
CA TRP A 76 0.51 4.11 5.50
C TRP A 76 1.08 3.08 6.45
N ASP A 77 0.29 2.04 6.72
CA ASP A 77 0.64 0.97 7.66
C ASP A 77 0.13 -0.38 7.19
N ALA A 78 0.69 -1.44 7.77
CA ALA A 78 0.25 -2.82 7.56
C ALA A 78 -0.27 -3.37 8.89
N GLY A 79 -1.42 -4.01 8.85
CA GLY A 79 -1.97 -4.74 9.98
C GLY A 79 -1.22 -6.05 10.25
N ASP A 80 -1.77 -6.82 11.17
CA ASP A 80 -1.21 -8.11 11.53
C ASP A 80 -1.29 -9.12 10.39
N LEU A 81 -0.34 -10.05 10.37
CA LEU A 81 -0.36 -11.20 9.49
C LEU A 81 -1.42 -12.18 9.98
N GLU A 82 -2.42 -12.44 9.16
CA GLU A 82 -3.36 -13.52 9.36
C GLU A 82 -2.97 -14.69 8.46
N SER A 83 -2.61 -15.84 9.07
CA SER A 83 -2.13 -17.00 8.35
C SER A 83 -2.91 -18.24 8.74
N THR A 84 -3.37 -18.97 7.75
CA THR A 84 -4.00 -20.28 7.87
C THR A 84 -3.38 -21.22 6.84
N GLN A 85 -3.69 -22.53 6.93
CA GLN A 85 -3.21 -23.49 5.92
C GLN A 85 -3.68 -23.13 4.50
N LYS A 86 -4.88 -22.53 4.36
CA LYS A 86 -5.48 -22.20 3.07
C LYS A 86 -5.11 -20.80 2.58
N GLU A 87 -5.01 -19.83 3.48
CA GLU A 87 -4.88 -18.43 3.14
C GLU A 87 -3.89 -17.72 4.06
N THR A 88 -3.07 -16.85 3.50
CA THR A 88 -2.18 -15.96 4.24
C THR A 88 -2.39 -14.54 3.72
N LYS A 89 -2.72 -13.60 4.58
CA LYS A 89 -3.04 -12.23 4.21
C LYS A 89 -2.50 -11.20 5.19
N ILE A 90 -2.20 -10.02 4.67
CA ILE A 90 -1.90 -8.80 5.42
C ILE A 90 -2.76 -7.67 4.85
N LYS A 91 -3.43 -6.94 5.73
CA LYS A 91 -4.17 -5.75 5.35
C LYS A 91 -3.26 -4.55 5.34
N VAL A 92 -3.13 -3.86 4.18
CA VAL A 92 -2.42 -2.58 4.09
C VAL A 92 -3.43 -1.45 3.98
N TYR A 93 -3.25 -0.40 4.76
CA TYR A 93 -4.20 0.71 4.83
C TYR A 93 -3.51 2.06 5.04
N ASN A 94 -4.26 3.12 4.84
CA ASN A 94 -3.84 4.47 5.19
C ASN A 94 -4.77 5.05 6.26
N GLY A 95 -4.21 5.49 7.39
CA GLY A 95 -4.97 6.03 8.51
C GLY A 95 -5.44 7.48 8.34
N ALA A 96 -5.06 8.17 7.26
CA ALA A 96 -5.53 9.53 7.03
C ALA A 96 -6.97 9.52 6.52
N SER A 97 -7.87 10.25 7.19
CA SER A 97 -9.30 10.30 6.86
C SER A 97 -9.61 10.80 5.44
N TYR A 98 -8.70 11.54 4.85
CA TYR A 98 -8.83 12.09 3.49
C TYR A 98 -8.09 11.26 2.43
N ALA A 99 -7.50 10.13 2.80
CA ALA A 99 -6.68 9.32 1.88
C ALA A 99 -7.50 8.84 0.66
N ALA A 100 -8.76 8.44 0.85
CA ALA A 100 -9.63 8.05 -0.23
C ALA A 100 -9.87 9.19 -1.23
N PHE A 101 -10.10 10.41 -0.75
CA PHE A 101 -10.28 11.57 -1.64
C PHE A 101 -9.04 11.88 -2.49
N VAL A 102 -7.85 11.66 -1.92
CA VAL A 102 -6.59 11.84 -2.66
C VAL A 102 -6.37 10.69 -3.63
N ASN A 103 -6.71 9.46 -3.24
CA ASN A 103 -6.53 8.28 -4.08
C ASN A 103 -7.51 8.26 -5.27
N ASP A 104 -8.81 8.43 -5.00
CA ASP A 104 -9.88 8.20 -5.98
C ASP A 104 -10.37 9.50 -6.65
N GLY A 105 -9.95 10.63 -6.10
CA GLY A 105 -10.48 11.93 -6.49
C GLY A 105 -11.77 12.29 -5.73
N HIS A 106 -12.21 13.51 -5.91
CA HIS A 106 -13.43 13.97 -5.23
C HIS A 106 -14.09 15.15 -5.93
N ARG A 107 -15.38 15.31 -5.67
CA ARG A 107 -16.14 16.48 -6.13
C ARG A 107 -15.82 17.71 -5.30
N GLN A 108 -15.82 18.87 -5.93
CA GLN A 108 -15.71 20.18 -5.30
C GLN A 108 -16.88 21.09 -5.74
N HIS A 109 -17.28 22.00 -4.86
CA HIS A 109 -18.25 23.04 -5.21
C HIS A 109 -17.52 24.18 -5.93
N LYS A 110 -17.65 24.22 -7.28
CA LYS A 110 -17.09 25.30 -8.08
C LYS A 110 -17.60 26.66 -7.59
N GLY A 111 -16.69 27.62 -7.42
CA GLY A 111 -17.02 28.96 -6.89
C GLY A 111 -16.97 29.06 -5.37
N GLN A 112 -16.93 27.96 -4.63
CA GLN A 112 -16.81 28.00 -3.16
C GLN A 112 -15.49 28.67 -2.75
N PHE A 113 -15.61 29.63 -1.83
CA PHE A 113 -14.42 30.27 -1.26
C PHE A 113 -13.85 29.40 -0.13
N VAL A 114 -12.55 29.15 -0.18
CA VAL A 114 -11.83 28.39 0.85
C VAL A 114 -10.95 29.37 1.63
N PRO A 115 -11.31 29.74 2.87
CA PRO A 115 -10.61 30.76 3.64
C PRO A 115 -9.12 30.48 3.85
N ILE A 116 -8.78 29.20 4.11
CA ILE A 116 -7.39 28.77 4.33
C ILE A 116 -6.52 29.00 3.09
N LEU A 117 -7.08 28.79 1.89
CA LEU A 117 -6.38 29.00 0.62
C LEU A 117 -6.47 30.46 0.16
N GLY A 118 -7.42 31.24 0.67
CA GLY A 118 -7.72 32.59 0.21
C GLY A 118 -8.19 32.64 -1.25
N LYS A 119 -8.74 31.55 -1.78
CA LYS A 119 -9.11 31.37 -3.20
C LYS A 119 -10.48 30.70 -3.32
N ARG A 120 -11.12 30.91 -4.48
CA ARG A 120 -12.32 30.14 -4.87
C ARG A 120 -11.93 28.90 -5.66
N LEU A 121 -12.67 27.81 -5.44
CA LEU A 121 -12.48 26.56 -6.18
C LEU A 121 -12.92 26.76 -7.63
N VAL A 122 -12.05 26.42 -8.57
CA VAL A 122 -12.32 26.60 -10.02
C VAL A 122 -12.77 25.32 -10.71
N LYS A 123 -12.46 24.15 -10.14
CA LYS A 123 -12.83 22.85 -10.69
C LYS A 123 -14.03 22.28 -9.94
N GLY A 124 -14.88 21.51 -10.64
CA GLY A 124 -15.97 20.73 -10.03
C GLY A 124 -15.52 19.33 -9.60
N TRP A 125 -14.38 18.88 -10.09
CA TRP A 125 -13.78 17.58 -9.81
C TRP A 125 -12.26 17.72 -9.65
N VAL A 126 -11.70 16.99 -8.71
CA VAL A 126 -10.24 16.78 -8.53
C VAL A 126 -9.93 15.34 -8.85
N GLU A 127 -9.06 15.12 -9.83
CA GLU A 127 -8.62 13.77 -10.21
C GLU A 127 -7.85 13.11 -9.08
N GLY A 128 -8.07 11.79 -8.92
CA GLY A 128 -7.34 10.96 -7.99
C GLY A 128 -5.91 10.70 -8.45
N LEU A 129 -5.06 10.36 -7.50
CA LEU A 129 -3.67 10.02 -7.77
C LEU A 129 -3.46 8.53 -8.05
N HIS A 130 -4.47 7.69 -7.79
CA HIS A 130 -4.45 6.23 -7.99
C HIS A 130 -3.22 5.58 -7.35
N ILE A 131 -2.95 5.93 -6.11
CA ILE A 131 -1.77 5.48 -5.36
C ILE A 131 -1.85 3.96 -5.11
N THR A 132 -3.04 3.48 -4.76
CA THR A 132 -3.30 2.06 -4.54
C THR A 132 -3.06 1.23 -5.79
N ASP A 133 -3.58 1.67 -6.94
CA ASP A 133 -3.41 0.96 -8.23
C ASP A 133 -1.92 0.86 -8.61
N LYS A 134 -1.16 1.93 -8.39
CA LYS A 134 0.29 1.96 -8.64
C LYS A 134 1.03 0.98 -7.74
N ALA A 135 0.67 0.94 -6.45
CA ALA A 135 1.26 0.02 -5.48
C ALA A 135 0.91 -1.45 -5.82
N GLU A 136 -0.35 -1.75 -6.16
CA GLU A 136 -0.78 -3.08 -6.61
C GLU A 136 -0.02 -3.53 -7.86
N ASN A 137 0.12 -2.66 -8.85
CA ASN A 137 0.89 -2.97 -10.05
C ASN A 137 2.37 -3.26 -9.75
N ALA A 138 2.96 -2.58 -8.77
CA ALA A 138 4.32 -2.88 -8.31
C ALA A 138 4.41 -4.26 -7.65
N VAL A 139 3.43 -4.62 -6.82
CA VAL A 139 3.31 -5.94 -6.20
C VAL A 139 3.15 -7.03 -7.27
N LYS A 140 2.23 -6.86 -8.21
CA LYS A 140 2.01 -7.81 -9.33
C LYS A 140 3.31 -8.09 -10.10
N ARG A 141 4.10 -7.05 -10.39
CA ARG A 141 5.41 -7.20 -11.07
C ARG A 141 6.45 -7.96 -10.25
N LYS A 142 6.40 -7.85 -8.92
CA LYS A 142 7.40 -8.47 -8.02
C LYS A 142 6.99 -9.84 -7.49
N SER A 143 5.70 -10.20 -7.55
CA SER A 143 5.14 -11.39 -6.91
C SER A 143 5.87 -12.68 -7.30
N LYS A 144 6.05 -12.93 -8.61
CA LYS A 144 6.73 -14.13 -9.11
C LYS A 144 8.18 -14.25 -8.58
N SER A 145 8.94 -13.16 -8.63
CA SER A 145 10.35 -13.18 -8.21
C SER A 145 10.50 -13.37 -6.71
N ILE A 146 9.64 -12.75 -5.91
CA ILE A 146 9.64 -12.88 -4.45
C ILE A 146 9.28 -14.31 -4.06
N LEU A 147 8.18 -14.84 -4.62
CA LEU A 147 7.77 -16.21 -4.33
C LEU A 147 8.83 -17.23 -4.71
N LYS A 148 9.39 -17.12 -5.92
CA LYS A 148 10.47 -17.98 -6.40
C LYS A 148 11.67 -17.93 -5.44
N SER A 149 12.12 -16.74 -5.06
CA SER A 149 13.25 -16.55 -4.14
C SER A 149 13.01 -17.20 -2.78
N ASN A 150 11.80 -17.06 -2.23
CA ASN A 150 11.47 -17.63 -0.92
C ASN A 150 11.38 -19.15 -0.96
N ILE A 151 10.83 -19.72 -2.04
CA ILE A 151 10.83 -21.17 -2.25
C ILE A 151 12.25 -21.71 -2.42
N GLU A 152 13.07 -21.09 -3.24
CA GLU A 152 14.47 -21.51 -3.41
C GLU A 152 15.25 -21.44 -2.11
N ARG A 153 14.98 -20.43 -1.27
CA ARG A 153 15.58 -20.30 0.06
C ARG A 153 15.15 -21.43 0.98
N ALA A 154 13.87 -21.81 0.97
CA ALA A 154 13.37 -22.94 1.72
C ALA A 154 14.01 -24.27 1.25
N LEU A 155 14.03 -24.51 -0.06
CA LEU A 155 14.62 -25.73 -0.64
C LEU A 155 16.11 -25.92 -0.31
N ARG A 156 16.89 -24.83 -0.26
CA ARG A 156 18.32 -24.92 0.11
C ARG A 156 18.53 -25.38 1.54
N ARG A 157 17.64 -25.02 2.47
CA ARG A 157 17.71 -25.49 3.87
C ARG A 157 17.49 -26.99 4.03
N TYR A 158 16.88 -27.66 3.05
CA TYR A 158 16.64 -29.10 3.04
C TYR A 158 17.65 -29.89 2.21
N SER A 159 18.57 -29.19 1.53
CA SER A 159 19.61 -29.82 0.71
C SER A 159 20.92 -29.98 1.46
N GLU A 160 21.00 -29.47 2.69
CA GLU A 160 22.07 -29.65 3.68
C GLU A 160 21.67 -30.70 4.73
#